data_3e1ac0e2c80f6386371528ac6b41af1a
#
_entry.id   3e1ac0e2c80f6386371528ac6b41af1a
#
_cell.length_a   1.000
_cell.length_b   1.000
_cell.length_c   1.000
_cell.angle_alpha   90.00
_cell.angle_beta   90.00
_cell.angle_gamma   90.00
#
_symmetry.space_group_name_H-M   'P 1'
#
loop_
_entity.id
_entity.type
_entity.pdbx_description
1 polymer ?
#
loop_
_entity_poly.entity_id
_entity_poly.type
_entity_poly.pdbx_seq_one_letter_code
_entity_poly.pdbx_strand_id
1 'polypeptide(L)'
;MKRRHVHLLFGLSVIAFGLLAGYQTRRLEQADRVNEAIAGAHAGALNSEVPEALFARALLLSKAGNAQSAQQDQAVKIYKDIIQGGRTDLRQAAQYNLGNLYMHEVLSSGPDNAMSALPLVELAKQSYRDLLRENPADWDARYNLERALWLAPELTEGGVEDNGPAPWQRRLITLPPGFKIELP
;
A
#
# COMPACT_ATOMS: atom_id res chain seq x y z
N MET A 1 54.13 10.56 21.54
CA MET A 1 52.79 10.83 22.08
C MET A 1 52.80 10.72 23.57
N LYS A 2 52.31 11.72 24.35
CA LYS A 2 52.30 11.67 25.82
C LYS A 2 51.27 10.60 26.25
N ARG A 3 51.64 9.73 27.22
CA ARG A 3 50.79 8.63 27.74
C ARG A 3 49.33 9.08 28.02
N ARG A 4 49.16 10.31 28.47
CA ARG A 4 47.83 10.90 28.74
C ARG A 4 46.90 10.91 27.53
N HIS A 5 47.41 11.15 26.31
CA HIS A 5 46.58 11.16 25.09
C HIS A 5 46.09 9.75 24.69
N VAL A 6 46.93 8.73 24.96
CA VAL A 6 46.56 7.34 24.71
C VAL A 6 45.41 6.90 25.64
N HIS A 7 45.49 7.25 26.94
CA HIS A 7 44.41 6.92 27.87
C HIS A 7 43.10 7.68 27.57
N LEU A 8 43.21 8.95 27.14
CA LEU A 8 42.03 9.72 26.72
C LEU A 8 41.36 9.14 25.47
N LEU A 9 42.16 8.77 24.45
CA LEU A 9 41.62 8.12 23.24
C LEU A 9 40.99 6.78 23.55
N PHE A 10 41.62 5.98 24.43
CA PHE A 10 41.05 4.71 24.86
C PHE A 10 39.73 4.90 25.63
N GLY A 11 39.68 5.84 26.57
CA GLY A 11 38.47 6.17 27.31
C GLY A 11 37.31 6.63 26.36
N LEU A 12 37.65 7.51 25.40
CA LEU A 12 36.70 7.98 24.39
C LEU A 12 36.17 6.83 23.51
N SER A 13 37.05 5.91 23.10
CA SER A 13 36.63 4.76 22.28
C SER A 13 35.73 3.80 23.06
N VAL A 14 35.98 3.56 24.34
CA VAL A 14 35.10 2.73 25.19
C VAL A 14 33.73 3.36 25.35
N ILE A 15 33.67 4.68 25.59
CA ILE A 15 32.39 5.39 25.68
C ILE A 15 31.64 5.32 24.36
N ALA A 16 32.30 5.58 23.21
CA ALA A 16 31.70 5.50 21.89
C ALA A 16 31.16 4.09 21.60
N PHE A 17 31.92 3.06 21.97
CA PHE A 17 31.49 1.66 21.80
C PHE A 17 30.29 1.32 22.69
N GLY A 18 30.28 1.80 23.95
CA GLY A 18 29.15 1.64 24.86
C GLY A 18 27.88 2.32 24.37
N LEU A 19 28.00 3.54 23.83
CA LEU A 19 26.85 4.26 23.21
C LEU A 19 26.34 3.54 21.98
N LEU A 20 27.22 3.06 21.11
CA LEU A 20 26.86 2.30 19.93
C LEU A 20 26.18 0.98 20.30
N ALA A 21 26.71 0.25 21.27
CA ALA A 21 26.11 -0.99 21.77
C ALA A 21 24.69 -0.73 22.33
N GLY A 22 24.55 0.30 23.19
CA GLY A 22 23.26 0.69 23.74
C GLY A 22 22.24 1.12 22.64
N TYR A 23 22.71 1.83 21.62
CA TYR A 23 21.87 2.18 20.47
C TYR A 23 21.41 0.93 19.70
N GLN A 24 22.31 -0.01 19.44
CA GLN A 24 21.97 -1.26 18.74
C GLN A 24 21.00 -2.13 19.54
N THR A 25 21.18 -2.22 20.86
CA THR A 25 20.28 -2.98 21.73
C THR A 25 18.86 -2.41 21.65
N ARG A 26 18.72 -1.08 21.74
CA ARG A 26 17.40 -0.44 21.61
C ARG A 26 16.75 -0.67 20.24
N ARG A 27 17.53 -0.67 19.16
CA ARG A 27 17.02 -0.99 17.82
C ARG A 27 16.53 -2.43 17.72
N LEU A 28 17.24 -3.38 18.32
CA LEU A 28 16.81 -4.79 18.37
C LEU A 28 15.51 -4.94 19.15
N GLU A 29 15.42 -4.36 20.35
CA GLU A 29 14.18 -4.39 21.14
C GLU A 29 12.99 -3.76 20.41
N GLN A 30 13.22 -2.71 19.64
CA GLN A 30 12.18 -2.10 18.83
C GLN A 30 11.76 -3.03 17.67
N ALA A 31 12.70 -3.65 16.99
CA ALA A 31 12.43 -4.61 15.93
C ALA A 31 11.65 -5.83 16.45
N ASP A 32 12.03 -6.34 17.62
CA ASP A 32 11.34 -7.47 18.24
C ASP A 32 9.88 -7.12 18.58
N ARG A 33 9.63 -5.94 19.15
CA ARG A 33 8.27 -5.46 19.42
C ARG A 33 7.42 -5.34 18.15
N VAL A 34 8.00 -4.82 17.07
CA VAL A 34 7.32 -4.72 15.78
C VAL A 34 7.02 -6.11 15.22
N ASN A 35 7.99 -7.03 15.27
CA ASN A 35 7.81 -8.40 14.79
C ASN A 35 6.74 -9.16 15.59
N GLU A 36 6.71 -9.02 16.91
CA GLU A 36 5.67 -9.59 17.76
C GLU A 36 4.29 -9.02 17.45
N ALA A 37 4.19 -7.70 17.23
CA ALA A 37 2.95 -7.05 16.86
C ALA A 37 2.44 -7.52 15.47
N ILE A 38 3.33 -7.69 14.50
CA ILE A 38 3.00 -8.26 13.18
C ILE A 38 2.54 -9.71 13.32
N ALA A 39 3.26 -10.52 14.09
CA ALA A 39 2.87 -11.91 14.35
C ALA A 39 1.50 -12.00 15.03
N GLY A 40 1.21 -11.11 15.98
CA GLY A 40 -0.10 -10.98 16.61
C GLY A 40 -1.20 -10.59 15.61
N ALA A 41 -0.93 -9.67 14.69
CA ALA A 41 -1.86 -9.27 13.64
C ALA A 41 -2.19 -10.45 12.71
N HIS A 42 -1.21 -11.29 12.38
CA HIS A 42 -1.40 -12.54 11.62
C HIS A 42 -2.25 -13.56 12.40
N ALA A 43 -2.11 -13.61 13.70
CA ALA A 43 -2.90 -14.49 14.58
C ALA A 43 -4.32 -13.95 14.88
N GLY A 44 -4.68 -12.78 14.33
CA GLY A 44 -6.01 -12.18 14.50
C GLY A 44 -6.15 -11.24 15.69
N ALA A 45 -5.07 -10.87 16.37
CA ALA A 45 -5.10 -9.85 17.43
C ALA A 45 -5.47 -8.48 16.86
N LEU A 46 -6.55 -7.87 17.37
CA LEU A 46 -7.16 -6.66 16.82
C LEU A 46 -6.53 -5.36 17.32
N ASN A 47 -5.76 -5.41 18.41
CA ASN A 47 -5.40 -4.24 19.20
C ASN A 47 -3.91 -3.90 19.14
N SER A 48 -3.36 -3.77 17.94
CA SER A 48 -2.00 -3.24 17.81
C SER A 48 -2.08 -1.76 17.42
N GLU A 49 -1.43 -0.90 18.21
CA GLU A 49 -1.19 0.50 17.86
C GLU A 49 0.06 0.67 16.98
N VAL A 50 0.77 -0.44 16.69
CA VAL A 50 1.97 -0.44 15.84
C VAL A 50 1.56 -0.34 14.38
N PRO A 51 1.95 0.73 13.66
CA PRO A 51 1.51 0.96 12.28
C PRO A 51 1.86 -0.17 11.31
N GLU A 52 3.01 -0.83 11.51
CA GLU A 52 3.44 -1.98 10.72
C GLU A 52 2.52 -3.20 10.92
N ALA A 53 2.05 -3.42 12.13
CA ALA A 53 1.11 -4.51 12.41
C ALA A 53 -0.29 -4.21 11.83
N LEU A 54 -0.73 -2.95 11.88
CA LEU A 54 -1.97 -2.52 11.20
C LEU A 54 -1.86 -2.71 9.68
N PHE A 55 -0.72 -2.33 9.09
CA PHE A 55 -0.46 -2.55 7.67
C PHE A 55 -0.49 -4.03 7.30
N ALA A 56 0.21 -4.89 8.06
CA ALA A 56 0.20 -6.34 7.85
C ALA A 56 -1.23 -6.92 7.94
N ARG A 57 -2.03 -6.43 8.88
CA ARG A 57 -3.43 -6.83 9.01
C ARG A 57 -4.27 -6.39 7.80
N ALA A 58 -4.13 -5.16 7.34
CA ALA A 58 -4.84 -4.68 6.14
C ALA A 58 -4.49 -5.55 4.93
N LEU A 59 -3.22 -5.92 4.78
CA LEU A 59 -2.76 -6.80 3.71
C LEU A 59 -3.38 -8.21 3.80
N LEU A 60 -3.54 -8.76 4.99
CA LEU A 60 -4.23 -10.05 5.17
C LEU A 60 -5.71 -9.95 4.81
N LEU A 61 -6.39 -8.91 5.28
CA LEU A 61 -7.80 -8.68 5.00
C LEU A 61 -8.05 -8.45 3.50
N SER A 62 -7.15 -7.76 2.82
CA SER A 62 -7.26 -7.52 1.38
C SER A 62 -7.06 -8.80 0.54
N LYS A 63 -6.33 -9.79 1.05
CA LYS A 63 -6.09 -11.07 0.39
C LYS A 63 -7.18 -12.12 0.65
N ALA A 64 -8.08 -11.89 1.60
CA ALA A 64 -9.06 -12.87 2.03
C ALA A 64 -10.15 -13.21 0.99
N GLY A 65 -10.09 -12.64 -0.20
CA GLY A 65 -10.96 -12.96 -1.34
C GLY A 65 -12.38 -12.38 -1.24
N ASN A 66 -13.13 -12.53 -2.34
CA ASN A 66 -14.42 -11.90 -2.59
C ASN A 66 -15.58 -12.29 -1.65
N ALA A 67 -15.36 -13.16 -0.68
CA ALA A 67 -16.44 -13.73 0.11
C ALA A 67 -16.92 -12.86 1.28
N GLN A 68 -16.19 -11.78 1.63
CA GLN A 68 -16.53 -10.97 2.81
C GLN A 68 -16.26 -9.48 2.58
N SER A 69 -17.24 -8.77 2.05
CA SER A 69 -17.21 -7.30 1.90
C SER A 69 -16.78 -6.57 3.19
N ALA A 70 -17.21 -7.05 4.35
CA ALA A 70 -16.84 -6.46 5.63
C ALA A 70 -15.32 -6.51 5.92
N GLN A 71 -14.60 -7.51 5.43
CA GLN A 71 -13.13 -7.59 5.59
C GLN A 71 -12.42 -6.61 4.66
N GLN A 72 -12.93 -6.44 3.43
CA GLN A 72 -12.42 -5.45 2.49
C GLN A 72 -12.64 -4.03 3.01
N ASP A 73 -13.83 -3.72 3.52
CA ASP A 73 -14.14 -2.43 4.13
C ASP A 73 -13.21 -2.12 5.31
N GLN A 74 -12.91 -3.13 6.12
CA GLN A 74 -11.96 -2.99 7.21
C GLN A 74 -10.53 -2.73 6.69
N ALA A 75 -10.10 -3.41 5.64
CA ALA A 75 -8.80 -3.15 5.00
C ALA A 75 -8.71 -1.72 4.46
N VAL A 76 -9.75 -1.27 3.74
CA VAL A 76 -9.87 0.11 3.24
C VAL A 76 -9.72 1.12 4.38
N LYS A 77 -10.43 0.90 5.49
CA LYS A 77 -10.36 1.78 6.66
C LYS A 77 -8.94 1.85 7.21
N ILE A 78 -8.31 0.70 7.44
CA ILE A 78 -6.94 0.65 8.00
C ILE A 78 -5.94 1.34 7.05
N TYR A 79 -6.02 1.11 5.74
CA TYR A 79 -5.13 1.81 4.80
C TYR A 79 -5.35 3.32 4.84
N LYS A 80 -6.58 3.81 4.92
CA LYS A 80 -6.88 5.24 5.04
C LYS A 80 -6.33 5.83 6.34
N ASP A 81 -6.45 5.12 7.45
CA ASP A 81 -5.90 5.54 8.74
C ASP A 81 -4.36 5.64 8.69
N ILE A 82 -3.68 4.68 8.03
CA ILE A 82 -2.23 4.71 7.83
C ILE A 82 -1.82 5.87 6.93
N ILE A 83 -2.57 6.15 5.86
CA ILE A 83 -2.31 7.28 4.94
C ILE A 83 -2.35 8.61 5.70
N GLN A 84 -3.24 8.75 6.67
CA GLN A 84 -3.34 9.93 7.53
C GLN A 84 -2.28 10.00 8.62
N GLY A 85 -1.67 8.87 8.98
CA GLY A 85 -0.78 8.72 10.12
C GLY A 85 0.64 9.30 10.00
N GLY A 86 1.00 9.92 8.89
CA GLY A 86 2.19 10.74 8.74
C GLY A 86 3.52 10.02 8.43
N ARG A 87 3.63 8.70 8.55
CA ARG A 87 4.85 7.94 8.16
C ARG A 87 4.87 7.73 6.65
N THR A 88 5.83 8.37 5.97
CA THR A 88 5.90 8.42 4.50
C THR A 88 6.05 7.03 3.87
N ASP A 89 6.90 6.17 4.43
CA ASP A 89 7.13 4.81 3.93
C ASP A 89 5.86 3.95 3.96
N LEU A 90 5.15 3.95 5.09
CA LEU A 90 3.89 3.21 5.22
C LEU A 90 2.75 3.86 4.45
N ARG A 91 2.72 5.20 4.36
CA ARG A 91 1.72 5.92 3.59
C ARG A 91 1.78 5.56 2.11
N GLN A 92 2.96 5.59 1.51
CA GLN A 92 3.16 5.20 0.11
C GLN A 92 2.74 3.75 -0.13
N ALA A 93 3.16 2.83 0.73
CA ALA A 93 2.76 1.43 0.65
C ALA A 93 1.24 1.25 0.82
N ALA A 94 0.60 2.01 1.72
CA ALA A 94 -0.84 1.96 1.93
C ALA A 94 -1.62 2.54 0.73
N GLN A 95 -1.15 3.63 0.13
CA GLN A 95 -1.74 4.19 -1.11
C GLN A 95 -1.68 3.18 -2.25
N TYR A 96 -0.54 2.53 -2.44
CA TYR A 96 -0.37 1.50 -3.45
C TYR A 96 -1.34 0.33 -3.25
N ASN A 97 -1.36 -0.23 -2.04
CA ASN A 97 -2.21 -1.39 -1.73
C ASN A 97 -3.71 -1.04 -1.73
N LEU A 98 -4.08 0.18 -1.36
CA LEU A 98 -5.46 0.66 -1.45
C LEU A 98 -5.91 0.73 -2.92
N GLY A 99 -5.07 1.26 -3.81
CA GLY A 99 -5.32 1.25 -5.25
C GLY A 99 -5.48 -0.17 -5.79
N ASN A 100 -4.59 -1.08 -5.40
CA ASN A 100 -4.67 -2.50 -5.78
C ASN A 100 -5.94 -3.19 -5.27
N LEU A 101 -6.36 -2.88 -4.04
CA LEU A 101 -7.59 -3.43 -3.47
C LEU A 101 -8.83 -3.02 -4.28
N TYR A 102 -8.96 -1.73 -4.64
CA TYR A 102 -10.03 -1.26 -5.49
C TYR A 102 -10.01 -1.90 -6.87
N MET A 103 -8.83 -2.01 -7.49
CA MET A 103 -8.69 -2.67 -8.80
C MET A 103 -9.05 -4.16 -8.73
N HIS A 104 -8.66 -4.85 -7.67
CA HIS A 104 -9.03 -6.24 -7.47
C HIS A 104 -10.55 -6.42 -7.36
N GLU A 105 -11.24 -5.53 -6.65
CA GLU A 105 -12.69 -5.54 -6.52
C GLU A 105 -13.39 -5.32 -7.87
N VAL A 106 -12.91 -4.35 -8.68
CA VAL A 106 -13.38 -4.12 -10.04
C VAL A 106 -13.30 -5.37 -10.89
N LEU A 107 -12.16 -6.05 -10.86
CA LEU A 107 -11.91 -7.21 -11.70
C LEU A 107 -12.70 -8.45 -11.26
N SER A 108 -12.95 -8.56 -9.97
CA SER A 108 -13.72 -9.66 -9.39
C SER A 108 -15.23 -9.48 -9.56
N SER A 109 -15.70 -8.26 -9.76
CA SER A 109 -17.14 -7.96 -9.96
C SER A 109 -17.69 -8.50 -11.28
N GLY A 110 -16.82 -8.82 -12.22
CA GLY A 110 -17.20 -9.33 -13.54
C GLY A 110 -17.82 -8.29 -14.48
N PRO A 111 -18.03 -8.65 -15.75
CA PRO A 111 -18.46 -7.72 -16.78
C PRO A 111 -19.89 -7.18 -16.56
N ASP A 112 -20.77 -7.97 -15.94
CA ASP A 112 -22.16 -7.58 -15.69
C ASP A 112 -22.29 -6.41 -14.70
N ASN A 113 -21.29 -6.23 -13.85
CA ASN A 113 -21.23 -5.17 -12.83
C ASN A 113 -20.29 -4.00 -13.21
N ALA A 114 -19.89 -3.92 -14.47
CA ALA A 114 -18.92 -2.94 -14.94
C ALA A 114 -19.30 -1.48 -14.59
N MET A 115 -20.59 -1.13 -14.68
CA MET A 115 -21.09 0.22 -14.35
C MET A 115 -20.94 0.55 -12.86
N SER A 116 -21.29 -0.40 -12.01
CA SER A 116 -21.19 -0.21 -10.55
C SER A 116 -19.73 -0.20 -10.06
N ALA A 117 -18.81 -0.77 -10.84
CA ALA A 117 -17.39 -0.82 -10.55
C ALA A 117 -16.62 0.48 -10.92
N LEU A 118 -17.20 1.36 -11.74
CA LEU A 118 -16.53 2.61 -12.15
C LEU A 118 -16.03 3.48 -10.99
N PRO A 119 -16.81 3.73 -9.94
CA PRO A 119 -16.31 4.53 -8.81
C PRO A 119 -15.07 3.93 -8.19
N LEU A 120 -14.95 2.59 -8.18
CA LEU A 120 -13.77 1.91 -7.64
C LEU A 120 -12.52 2.12 -8.53
N VAL A 121 -12.70 2.15 -9.86
CA VAL A 121 -11.60 2.49 -10.77
C VAL A 121 -11.12 3.92 -10.52
N GLU A 122 -12.03 4.88 -10.31
CA GLU A 122 -11.66 6.26 -10.00
C GLU A 122 -10.91 6.36 -8.66
N LEU A 123 -11.35 5.63 -7.63
CA LEU A 123 -10.66 5.56 -6.34
C LEU A 123 -9.27 4.94 -6.47
N ALA A 124 -9.12 3.91 -7.30
CA ALA A 124 -7.82 3.31 -7.59
C ALA A 124 -6.89 4.32 -8.29
N LYS A 125 -7.37 4.99 -9.36
CA LYS A 125 -6.60 6.04 -10.06
C LYS A 125 -6.15 7.14 -9.09
N GLN A 126 -7.04 7.57 -8.20
CA GLN A 126 -6.71 8.59 -7.22
C GLN A 126 -5.60 8.11 -6.27
N SER A 127 -5.70 6.88 -5.76
CA SER A 127 -4.70 6.30 -4.86
C SER A 127 -3.31 6.22 -5.51
N TYR A 128 -3.23 5.77 -6.78
CA TYR A 128 -1.96 5.73 -7.51
C TYR A 128 -1.41 7.13 -7.82
N ARG A 129 -2.28 8.10 -8.16
CA ARG A 129 -1.85 9.49 -8.39
C ARG A 129 -1.30 10.13 -7.13
N ASP A 130 -1.93 9.89 -5.98
CA ASP A 130 -1.48 10.44 -4.71
C ASP A 130 -0.11 9.87 -4.35
N LEU A 131 0.11 8.57 -4.56
CA LEU A 131 1.43 7.95 -4.43
C LEU A 131 2.46 8.57 -5.38
N LEU A 132 2.13 8.74 -6.65
CA LEU A 132 3.05 9.26 -7.66
C LEU A 132 3.36 10.75 -7.48
N ARG A 133 2.52 11.53 -6.79
CA ARG A 133 2.87 12.90 -6.37
C ARG A 133 3.98 12.92 -5.32
N GLU A 134 4.02 11.91 -4.44
CA GLU A 134 5.04 11.78 -3.41
C GLU A 134 6.29 11.05 -3.91
N ASN A 135 6.10 10.04 -4.74
CA ASN A 135 7.16 9.21 -5.33
C ASN A 135 6.96 9.06 -6.85
N PRO A 136 7.38 10.05 -7.65
CA PRO A 136 7.23 9.99 -9.11
C PRO A 136 8.00 8.85 -9.79
N ALA A 137 8.96 8.25 -9.10
CA ALA A 137 9.79 7.15 -9.63
C ALA A 137 9.17 5.76 -9.40
N ASP A 138 8.02 5.67 -8.76
CA ASP A 138 7.35 4.40 -8.50
C ASP A 138 6.77 3.80 -9.79
N TRP A 139 7.46 2.80 -10.32
CA TRP A 139 7.10 2.15 -11.58
C TRP A 139 5.84 1.30 -11.46
N ASP A 140 5.63 0.64 -10.33
CA ASP A 140 4.49 -0.24 -10.12
C ASP A 140 3.19 0.58 -10.03
N ALA A 141 3.23 1.70 -9.31
CA ALA A 141 2.10 2.62 -9.24
C ALA A 141 1.80 3.26 -10.61
N ARG A 142 2.83 3.61 -11.38
CA ARG A 142 2.66 4.15 -12.73
C ARG A 142 2.01 3.13 -13.67
N TYR A 143 2.51 1.90 -13.65
CA TYR A 143 1.97 0.81 -14.45
C TYR A 143 0.50 0.51 -14.09
N ASN A 144 0.18 0.45 -12.80
CA ASN A 144 -1.18 0.19 -12.34
C ASN A 144 -2.13 1.36 -12.63
N LEU A 145 -1.65 2.61 -12.55
CA LEU A 145 -2.42 3.79 -12.99
C LEU A 145 -2.75 3.72 -14.48
N GLU A 146 -1.77 3.37 -15.32
CA GLU A 146 -1.98 3.22 -16.76
C GLU A 146 -3.06 2.15 -17.05
N ARG A 147 -3.03 1.03 -16.34
CA ARG A 147 -4.06 -0.01 -16.46
C ARG A 147 -5.43 0.46 -16.03
N ALA A 148 -5.52 1.20 -14.93
CA ALA A 148 -6.77 1.79 -14.47
C ALA A 148 -7.33 2.82 -15.48
N LEU A 149 -6.45 3.65 -16.07
CA LEU A 149 -6.81 4.57 -17.15
C LEU A 149 -7.25 3.84 -18.43
N TRP A 150 -6.64 2.70 -18.73
CA TRP A 150 -7.06 1.88 -19.87
C TRP A 150 -8.47 1.31 -19.66
N LEU A 151 -8.82 0.90 -18.45
CA LEU A 151 -10.17 0.40 -18.12
C LEU A 151 -11.22 1.52 -18.14
N ALA A 152 -10.92 2.67 -17.56
CA ALA A 152 -11.78 3.84 -17.52
C ALA A 152 -11.00 5.09 -17.95
N PRO A 153 -10.90 5.38 -19.25
CA PRO A 153 -10.26 6.58 -19.75
C PRO A 153 -10.93 7.85 -19.21
N GLU A 154 -10.13 8.88 -18.99
CA GLU A 154 -10.69 10.20 -18.66
C GLU A 154 -11.42 10.75 -19.88
N LEU A 155 -12.65 11.15 -19.66
CA LEU A 155 -13.40 11.88 -20.69
C LEU A 155 -12.79 13.27 -20.80
N THR A 156 -12.10 13.55 -21.90
CA THR A 156 -11.74 14.92 -22.25
C THR A 156 -13.03 15.66 -22.54
N GLU A 157 -13.27 16.83 -21.93
CA GLU A 157 -14.37 17.71 -22.30
C GLU A 157 -14.26 18.04 -23.80
N GLY A 158 -15.03 17.35 -24.63
CA GLY A 158 -14.98 17.48 -26.11
C GLY A 158 -15.10 16.16 -26.86
N GLY A 159 -15.19 15.02 -26.17
CA GLY A 159 -15.32 13.68 -26.78
C GLY A 159 -16.75 13.38 -27.18
N VAL A 160 -16.94 13.32 -28.47
CA VAL A 160 -17.93 12.64 -29.29
C VAL A 160 -19.10 12.01 -28.53
N GLU A 161 -20.30 12.54 -28.78
CA GLU A 161 -21.56 11.83 -28.54
C GLU A 161 -21.58 10.52 -29.34
N ASP A 162 -20.97 9.48 -28.83
CA ASP A 162 -21.16 8.12 -29.32
C ASP A 162 -22.37 7.53 -28.56
N ASN A 163 -23.50 7.38 -29.23
CA ASN A 163 -24.72 6.77 -28.68
C ASN A 163 -24.58 5.26 -28.39
N GLY A 164 -23.38 4.72 -28.38
CA GLY A 164 -23.06 3.34 -28.03
C GLY A 164 -22.61 3.18 -26.57
N PRO A 165 -22.42 1.93 -26.10
CA PRO A 165 -21.80 1.70 -24.78
C PRO A 165 -20.44 2.35 -24.73
N ALA A 166 -20.17 3.09 -23.64
CA ALA A 166 -18.92 3.83 -23.47
C ALA A 166 -17.70 2.93 -23.72
N PRO A 167 -16.59 3.47 -24.27
CA PRO A 167 -15.41 2.67 -24.63
C PRO A 167 -14.87 1.77 -23.51
N TRP A 168 -14.99 2.21 -22.27
CA TRP A 168 -14.60 1.45 -21.09
C TRP A 168 -15.55 0.28 -20.78
N GLN A 169 -16.86 0.40 -21.04
CA GLN A 169 -17.81 -0.71 -20.91
C GLN A 169 -17.46 -1.84 -21.87
N ARG A 170 -17.15 -1.51 -23.12
CA ARG A 170 -16.68 -2.49 -24.10
C ARG A 170 -15.39 -3.18 -23.66
N ARG A 171 -14.46 -2.47 -23.02
CA ARG A 171 -13.20 -3.04 -22.54
C ARG A 171 -13.37 -3.99 -21.36
N LEU A 172 -14.24 -3.67 -20.39
CA LEU A 172 -14.55 -4.58 -19.27
C LEU A 172 -15.24 -5.86 -19.74
N ILE A 173 -16.07 -5.76 -20.79
CA ILE A 173 -16.77 -6.92 -21.38
C ILE A 173 -15.82 -7.78 -22.24
N THR A 174 -14.79 -7.18 -22.85
CA THR A 174 -13.88 -7.84 -23.78
C THR A 174 -12.50 -8.14 -23.21
N LEU A 175 -12.37 -8.22 -21.88
CA LEU A 175 -11.12 -8.69 -21.27
C LEU A 175 -10.75 -10.06 -21.86
N PRO A 176 -9.59 -10.23 -22.52
CA PRO A 176 -9.22 -11.51 -23.10
C PRO A 176 -9.19 -12.59 -22.02
N PRO A 177 -9.68 -13.79 -22.30
CA PRO A 177 -9.57 -14.90 -21.37
C PRO A 177 -8.07 -15.15 -21.07
N GLY A 178 -7.69 -15.02 -19.80
CA GLY A 178 -6.30 -15.12 -19.37
C GLY A 178 -5.61 -13.81 -19.02
N PHE A 179 -6.30 -12.67 -19.08
CA PHE A 179 -5.78 -11.40 -18.59
C PHE A 179 -5.70 -11.45 -17.05
N LYS A 180 -4.59 -12.00 -16.56
CA LYS A 180 -4.28 -11.96 -15.13
C LYS A 180 -3.63 -10.61 -14.83
N ILE A 181 -4.28 -9.83 -13.97
CA ILE A 181 -3.60 -8.75 -13.27
C ILE A 181 -2.84 -9.43 -12.14
N GLU A 182 -1.57 -9.69 -12.33
CA GLU A 182 -0.69 -9.99 -11.22
C GLU A 182 -0.47 -8.69 -10.46
N LEU A 183 -1.26 -8.52 -9.41
CA LEU A 183 -0.97 -7.54 -8.37
C LEU A 183 0.06 -8.19 -7.45
N PRO A 184 1.19 -7.54 -7.19
CA PRO A 184 2.22 -8.05 -6.31
C PRO A 184 1.72 -8.29 -4.90
#